data_c13adfe88807e39609e0ef9c4a4b530c
#
_entry.id   c13adfe88807e39609e0ef9c4a4b530c
#
_cell.length_a   1.000
_cell.length_b   1.000
_cell.length_c   1.000
_cell.angle_alpha   90.00
_cell.angle_beta   90.00
_cell.angle_gamma   90.00
#
_symmetry.space_group_name_H-M   'P 1'
#
loop_
_entity.id
_entity.type
_entity.pdbx_description
1 polymer ?
#
loop_
_entity_poly.entity_id
_entity_poly.type
_entity_poly.pdbx_seq_one_letter_code
_entity_poly.pdbx_strand_id
1 'polypeptide(L)'
;MKKRKNIIAAVILLMCCVAASLKAEVRYATTSVTDIPFDMPRVALPDIPANTVCITDFGAVGDGGSLCTEAFAKAMQTLAAKGGGRLVVPAGIWLTGPIQFENCTELHLERGALLLFTSDFDAYPNVSTVYEGNTANKKMAPLWAYRKHDIAITGDGAVDAQGERWRPSKQGKFTANQWKELTSGQGIAHKGVWYPDAKQDDEAGKEGKPDFRRVLQRPVLLEFAECQRVLLQDVTLSNSPAWNTHPLKCEDVTIDHVTIRNPWYAQNGDGLDLESCNRCIIKNSTFDVGDDAICIKSGKDKEGRSWKMPCQNVIIEGCTVLHGHGGFVIGSEMSSGARNIYVYNCLFNGTDTGLRMKSTRGRGGVVEKIYVDKINMVNIAGEAFTFSLYYANKPVAGKQDGDTSSADAVPPVTEETPCFRDLHISNITCQGARRAVYFNGLPEMPLSDVVLENSLFVCDEGADMHYAKNITFKNVKIQQKRGERITMADVKNFKEK
;
A
#
# COMPACT_ATOMS: atom_id res chain seq x y z
N MET A 1 -69.71 -1.69 23.14
CA MET A 1 -68.93 -0.95 22.11
C MET A 1 -67.58 -0.46 22.63
N LYS A 2 -67.36 -0.05 23.87
CA LYS A 2 -66.06 0.41 24.39
C LYS A 2 -64.95 -0.67 24.47
N LYS A 3 -65.22 -1.93 24.74
CA LYS A 3 -64.25 -3.03 24.82
C LYS A 3 -63.64 -3.42 23.44
N ARG A 4 -64.38 -3.30 22.33
CA ARG A 4 -63.85 -3.60 20.98
C ARG A 4 -62.90 -2.51 20.43
N LYS A 5 -63.08 -1.24 20.82
CA LYS A 5 -62.21 -0.16 20.41
C LYS A 5 -60.83 -0.26 21.06
N ASN A 6 -60.72 -0.74 22.28
CA ASN A 6 -59.44 -0.90 22.99
C ASN A 6 -58.62 -2.09 22.47
N ILE A 7 -59.28 -3.14 21.94
CA ILE A 7 -58.55 -4.29 21.34
C ILE A 7 -57.98 -3.92 19.99
N ILE A 8 -58.68 -3.12 19.17
CA ILE A 8 -58.21 -2.66 17.86
C ILE A 8 -57.03 -1.67 18.04
N ALA A 9 -57.09 -0.77 19.03
CA ALA A 9 -55.99 0.14 19.34
C ALA A 9 -54.72 -0.59 19.87
N ALA A 10 -54.90 -1.64 20.66
CA ALA A 10 -53.80 -2.47 21.16
C ALA A 10 -53.14 -3.31 20.05
N VAL A 11 -53.95 -3.82 19.08
CA VAL A 11 -53.43 -4.58 17.93
C VAL A 11 -52.70 -3.66 16.94
N ILE A 12 -53.15 -2.41 16.73
CA ILE A 12 -52.44 -1.42 15.88
C ILE A 12 -51.16 -0.95 16.58
N LEU A 13 -51.17 -0.78 17.91
CA LEU A 13 -49.94 -0.42 18.65
C LEU A 13 -48.92 -1.57 18.66
N LEU A 14 -49.39 -2.84 18.70
CA LEU A 14 -48.50 -4.01 18.62
C LEU A 14 -47.96 -4.26 17.20
N MET A 15 -48.73 -3.90 16.16
CA MET A 15 -48.23 -3.92 14.76
C MET A 15 -47.20 -2.80 14.45
N CYS A 16 -47.28 -1.66 15.13
CA CYS A 16 -46.26 -0.59 14.97
C CYS A 16 -44.98 -0.86 15.75
N CYS A 17 -44.97 -1.76 16.74
CA CYS A 17 -43.78 -2.13 17.48
C CYS A 17 -43.04 -3.34 16.91
N VAL A 18 -43.54 -3.99 15.86
CA VAL A 18 -42.86 -5.04 15.09
C VAL A 18 -42.42 -4.49 13.72
N ALA A 19 -42.06 -3.22 13.65
CA ALA A 19 -41.01 -2.83 12.73
C ALA A 19 -39.69 -3.40 13.32
N ALA A 20 -39.56 -4.74 13.32
CA ALA A 20 -38.31 -5.39 13.48
C ALA A 20 -37.38 -4.69 12.48
N SER A 21 -36.37 -4.00 12.98
CA SER A 21 -35.25 -3.61 12.15
C SER A 21 -34.73 -4.92 11.56
N LEU A 22 -35.11 -5.24 10.35
CA LEU A 22 -34.44 -6.22 9.53
C LEU A 22 -33.03 -5.65 9.46
N LYS A 23 -32.13 -6.14 10.34
CA LYS A 23 -30.70 -5.86 10.17
C LYS A 23 -30.40 -6.30 8.76
N ALA A 24 -29.94 -5.36 7.93
CA ALA A 24 -29.48 -5.71 6.60
C ALA A 24 -28.51 -6.89 6.72
N GLU A 25 -28.68 -7.89 5.88
CA GLU A 25 -27.80 -9.05 5.88
C GLU A 25 -26.38 -8.58 5.54
N VAL A 26 -25.40 -8.89 6.40
CA VAL A 26 -24.01 -8.47 6.18
C VAL A 26 -23.51 -9.10 4.90
N ARG A 27 -23.16 -8.28 3.92
CA ARG A 27 -22.54 -8.69 2.68
C ARG A 27 -21.05 -8.89 2.89
N TYR A 28 -20.46 -9.85 2.20
CA TYR A 28 -19.05 -10.17 2.32
C TYR A 28 -18.37 -10.17 0.95
N ALA A 29 -17.13 -9.74 0.93
CA ALA A 29 -16.28 -9.87 -0.23
C ALA A 29 -16.04 -11.36 -0.57
N THR A 30 -15.95 -11.66 -1.85
CA THR A 30 -15.68 -13.01 -2.36
C THR A 30 -14.25 -13.09 -2.87
N THR A 31 -13.66 -14.28 -2.76
CA THR A 31 -12.38 -14.65 -3.38
C THR A 31 -12.60 -15.81 -4.33
N SER A 32 -11.76 -15.91 -5.36
CA SER A 32 -11.73 -17.07 -6.25
C SER A 32 -10.91 -18.24 -5.67
N VAL A 33 -10.19 -18.00 -4.58
CA VAL A 33 -9.34 -18.98 -3.93
C VAL A 33 -10.20 -19.97 -3.14
N THR A 34 -10.09 -21.27 -3.44
CA THR A 34 -10.84 -22.33 -2.77
C THR A 34 -10.08 -22.95 -1.59
N ASP A 35 -8.75 -23.04 -1.71
CA ASP A 35 -7.88 -23.72 -0.74
C ASP A 35 -6.95 -22.72 -0.06
N ILE A 36 -7.51 -21.88 0.80
CA ILE A 36 -6.74 -20.92 1.58
C ILE A 36 -5.96 -21.67 2.67
N PRO A 37 -4.62 -21.51 2.76
CA PRO A 37 -3.78 -22.33 3.63
C PRO A 37 -3.85 -21.96 5.12
N PHE A 38 -4.76 -21.09 5.51
CA PHE A 38 -5.03 -20.70 6.89
C PHE A 38 -6.53 -20.38 7.07
N ASP A 39 -6.98 -20.32 8.29
CA ASP A 39 -8.36 -19.91 8.60
C ASP A 39 -8.52 -18.41 8.31
N MET A 40 -9.11 -18.10 7.15
CA MET A 40 -9.36 -16.73 6.68
C MET A 40 -10.75 -16.27 7.14
N PRO A 41 -10.81 -15.30 8.05
CA PRO A 41 -12.09 -14.73 8.44
C PRO A 41 -12.79 -14.04 7.26
N ARG A 42 -14.12 -14.04 7.23
CA ARG A 42 -14.90 -13.35 6.20
C ARG A 42 -14.65 -11.85 6.27
N VAL A 43 -14.49 -11.20 5.11
CA VAL A 43 -14.28 -9.75 4.96
C VAL A 43 -15.63 -9.09 4.69
N ALA A 44 -16.11 -8.27 5.61
CA ALA A 44 -17.39 -7.60 5.47
C ALA A 44 -17.29 -6.42 4.50
N LEU A 45 -18.28 -6.27 3.61
CA LEU A 45 -18.44 -5.12 2.73
C LEU A 45 -19.18 -3.98 3.44
N PRO A 46 -18.98 -2.72 3.02
CA PRO A 46 -19.73 -1.58 3.53
C PRO A 46 -21.23 -1.74 3.36
N ASP A 47 -21.97 -1.26 4.35
CA ASP A 47 -23.41 -1.09 4.29
C ASP A 47 -23.72 0.40 4.07
N ILE A 48 -23.97 0.76 2.82
CA ILE A 48 -24.23 2.14 2.40
C ILE A 48 -25.74 2.32 2.20
N PRO A 49 -26.39 3.26 2.91
CA PRO A 49 -27.80 3.58 2.71
C PRO A 49 -28.11 4.02 1.28
N ALA A 50 -29.34 3.79 0.85
CA ALA A 50 -29.78 4.08 -0.53
C ALA A 50 -29.94 5.58 -0.87
N ASN A 51 -29.62 6.49 0.07
CA ASN A 51 -29.63 7.92 -0.22
C ASN A 51 -28.61 8.26 -1.30
N THR A 52 -29.00 9.10 -2.25
CA THR A 52 -28.11 9.54 -3.32
C THR A 52 -28.22 11.06 -3.49
N VAL A 53 -27.08 11.72 -3.69
CA VAL A 53 -26.98 13.13 -4.06
C VAL A 53 -25.95 13.30 -5.18
N CYS A 54 -26.11 14.31 -6.01
CA CYS A 54 -25.14 14.66 -7.06
C CYS A 54 -24.32 15.87 -6.61
N ILE A 55 -23.04 15.89 -6.93
CA ILE A 55 -22.14 16.99 -6.55
C ILE A 55 -22.59 18.32 -7.16
N THR A 56 -23.24 18.30 -8.31
CA THR A 56 -23.81 19.49 -8.96
C THR A 56 -24.92 20.15 -8.15
N ASP A 57 -25.65 19.40 -7.31
CA ASP A 57 -26.72 19.93 -6.46
C ASP A 57 -26.15 20.87 -5.37
N PHE A 58 -24.86 20.83 -5.14
CA PHE A 58 -24.13 21.67 -4.18
C PHE A 58 -23.36 22.82 -4.83
N GLY A 59 -23.60 23.07 -6.12
CA GLY A 59 -22.99 24.17 -6.87
C GLY A 59 -21.58 23.91 -7.37
N ALA A 60 -21.12 22.66 -7.39
CA ALA A 60 -19.87 22.29 -8.03
C ALA A 60 -19.95 22.43 -9.54
N VAL A 61 -18.85 22.83 -10.18
CA VAL A 61 -18.70 22.97 -11.63
C VAL A 61 -17.54 22.12 -12.11
N GLY A 62 -17.81 21.20 -13.04
CA GLY A 62 -16.81 20.25 -13.57
C GLY A 62 -15.99 20.80 -14.72
N ASP A 63 -15.46 22.03 -14.61
CA ASP A 63 -14.74 22.78 -15.66
C ASP A 63 -13.19 22.71 -15.51
N GLY A 64 -12.69 22.06 -14.46
CA GLY A 64 -11.25 21.94 -14.17
C GLY A 64 -10.60 23.20 -13.59
N GLY A 65 -11.35 24.30 -13.44
CA GLY A 65 -10.85 25.58 -12.92
C GLY A 65 -11.53 26.04 -11.64
N SER A 66 -12.81 25.77 -11.49
CA SER A 66 -13.60 26.15 -10.33
C SER A 66 -13.33 25.24 -9.12
N LEU A 67 -12.92 25.81 -8.00
CA LEU A 67 -12.62 25.02 -6.81
C LEU A 67 -13.91 24.54 -6.12
N CYS A 68 -14.10 23.22 -6.02
CA CYS A 68 -15.31 22.55 -5.55
C CYS A 68 -15.22 22.03 -4.10
N THR A 69 -14.19 22.37 -3.33
CA THR A 69 -13.94 21.82 -1.98
C THR A 69 -15.13 21.98 -1.05
N GLU A 70 -15.75 23.17 -1.01
CA GLU A 70 -16.91 23.41 -0.16
C GLU A 70 -18.14 22.60 -0.60
N ALA A 71 -18.32 22.40 -1.91
CA ALA A 71 -19.41 21.59 -2.43
C ALA A 71 -19.28 20.13 -1.99
N PHE A 72 -18.07 19.55 -2.07
CA PHE A 72 -17.79 18.20 -1.56
C PHE A 72 -18.04 18.10 -0.07
N ALA A 73 -17.56 19.06 0.72
CA ALA A 73 -17.78 19.08 2.17
C ALA A 73 -19.27 19.12 2.53
N LYS A 74 -20.05 19.99 1.88
CA LYS A 74 -21.50 20.10 2.07
C LYS A 74 -22.24 18.81 1.66
N ALA A 75 -21.84 18.18 0.56
CA ALA A 75 -22.42 16.94 0.09
C ALA A 75 -22.21 15.81 1.10
N MET A 76 -20.97 15.60 1.58
CA MET A 76 -20.63 14.58 2.58
C MET A 76 -21.38 14.83 3.91
N GLN A 77 -21.46 16.08 4.39
CA GLN A 77 -22.23 16.43 5.58
C GLN A 77 -23.74 16.18 5.41
N THR A 78 -24.28 16.46 4.22
CA THR A 78 -25.69 16.22 3.91
C THR A 78 -26.01 14.70 3.95
N LEU A 79 -25.12 13.88 3.39
CA LEU A 79 -25.27 12.42 3.46
C LEU A 79 -25.15 11.93 4.91
N ALA A 80 -24.17 12.42 5.67
CA ALA A 80 -23.99 12.06 7.07
C ALA A 80 -25.25 12.39 7.90
N ALA A 81 -25.85 13.57 7.69
CA ALA A 81 -27.10 13.97 8.37
C ALA A 81 -28.32 13.06 8.02
N LYS A 82 -28.27 12.37 6.87
CA LYS A 82 -29.27 11.38 6.44
C LYS A 82 -28.92 9.95 6.87
N GLY A 83 -27.86 9.78 7.65
CA GLY A 83 -27.37 8.45 8.07
C GLY A 83 -26.45 7.76 7.06
N GLY A 84 -26.01 8.45 6.01
CA GLY A 84 -25.13 7.97 4.96
C GLY A 84 -25.73 8.01 3.57
N GLY A 85 -25.03 7.47 2.59
CA GLY A 85 -25.47 7.39 1.19
C GLY A 85 -24.37 7.60 0.18
N ARG A 86 -24.74 7.72 -1.09
CA ARG A 86 -23.84 7.85 -2.25
C ARG A 86 -23.77 9.29 -2.72
N LEU A 87 -22.56 9.83 -2.84
CA LEU A 87 -22.26 11.05 -3.59
C LEU A 87 -21.84 10.70 -5.01
N VAL A 88 -22.66 11.09 -5.99
CA VAL A 88 -22.35 10.89 -7.41
C VAL A 88 -21.58 12.09 -7.96
N VAL A 89 -20.48 11.79 -8.64
CA VAL A 89 -19.65 12.76 -9.38
C VAL A 89 -19.74 12.40 -10.86
N PRO A 90 -20.50 13.18 -11.68
CA PRO A 90 -20.68 12.90 -13.09
C PRO A 90 -19.43 13.22 -13.91
N ALA A 91 -19.45 12.89 -15.21
CA ALA A 91 -18.38 13.22 -16.16
C ALA A 91 -18.03 14.72 -16.10
N GLY A 92 -16.73 15.05 -16.08
CA GLY A 92 -16.18 16.40 -15.94
C GLY A 92 -14.84 16.41 -15.22
N ILE A 93 -14.20 17.57 -15.15
CA ILE A 93 -12.97 17.77 -14.40
C ILE A 93 -13.29 18.57 -13.13
N TRP A 94 -13.21 17.95 -11.97
CA TRP A 94 -13.64 18.49 -10.69
C TRP A 94 -12.42 18.89 -9.86
N LEU A 95 -12.01 20.16 -9.92
CA LEU A 95 -10.91 20.69 -9.11
C LEU A 95 -11.35 20.81 -7.64
N THR A 96 -10.64 20.18 -6.72
CA THR A 96 -11.01 20.19 -5.30
C THR A 96 -9.80 20.17 -4.37
N GLY A 97 -9.97 20.61 -3.13
CA GLY A 97 -9.09 20.29 -2.00
C GLY A 97 -9.44 18.93 -1.38
N PRO A 98 -8.93 18.62 -0.18
CA PRO A 98 -9.18 17.35 0.50
C PRO A 98 -10.67 17.04 0.68
N ILE A 99 -11.04 15.79 0.45
CA ILE A 99 -12.39 15.25 0.71
C ILE A 99 -12.32 14.40 1.97
N GLN A 100 -13.10 14.76 3.00
CA GLN A 100 -13.22 14.01 4.22
C GLN A 100 -14.47 13.11 4.15
N PHE A 101 -14.29 11.82 4.38
CA PHE A 101 -15.37 10.86 4.41
C PHE A 101 -16.08 10.86 5.76
N GLU A 102 -17.39 10.57 5.72
CA GLU A 102 -18.23 10.33 6.88
C GLU A 102 -18.65 8.87 6.95
N ASN A 103 -19.22 8.44 8.07
CA ASN A 103 -19.72 7.08 8.21
C ASN A 103 -20.80 6.75 7.17
N CYS A 104 -20.79 5.54 6.67
CA CYS A 104 -21.78 5.02 5.73
C CYS A 104 -21.86 5.85 4.42
N THR A 105 -20.72 6.38 3.93
CA THR A 105 -20.69 7.19 2.72
C THR A 105 -19.89 6.56 1.59
N GLU A 106 -20.39 6.72 0.38
CA GLU A 106 -19.76 6.30 -0.86
C GLU A 106 -19.53 7.51 -1.77
N LEU A 107 -18.29 7.64 -2.26
CA LEU A 107 -17.92 8.53 -3.35
C LEU A 107 -17.96 7.73 -4.65
N HIS A 108 -18.91 8.02 -5.52
CA HIS A 108 -19.09 7.31 -6.79
C HIS A 108 -18.68 8.20 -7.96
N LEU A 109 -17.63 7.82 -8.69
CA LEU A 109 -17.11 8.54 -9.83
C LEU A 109 -17.63 7.91 -11.12
N GLU A 110 -18.51 8.60 -11.82
CA GLU A 110 -19.00 8.10 -13.11
C GLU A 110 -17.87 8.07 -14.16
N ARG A 111 -18.06 7.28 -15.20
CA ARG A 111 -17.14 7.24 -16.34
C ARG A 111 -16.96 8.64 -16.93
N GLY A 112 -15.70 9.07 -17.08
CA GLY A 112 -15.35 10.41 -17.54
C GLY A 112 -15.29 11.48 -16.45
N ALA A 113 -15.54 11.12 -15.17
CA ALA A 113 -15.23 11.97 -14.04
C ALA A 113 -13.73 11.93 -13.74
N LEU A 114 -13.12 13.09 -13.57
CA LEU A 114 -11.78 13.28 -13.05
C LEU A 114 -11.84 14.17 -11.82
N LEU A 115 -11.51 13.61 -10.64
CA LEU A 115 -11.18 14.40 -9.46
C LEU A 115 -9.75 14.89 -9.59
N LEU A 116 -9.57 16.19 -9.76
CA LEU A 116 -8.28 16.84 -9.82
C LEU A 116 -8.02 17.55 -8.49
N PHE A 117 -7.07 17.08 -7.71
CA PHE A 117 -6.76 17.70 -6.43
C PHE A 117 -5.85 18.91 -6.60
N THR A 118 -6.20 20.04 -5.97
CA THR A 118 -5.40 21.27 -6.07
C THR A 118 -3.97 21.06 -5.57
N SER A 119 -3.02 21.67 -6.24
CA SER A 119 -1.62 21.72 -5.80
C SER A 119 -1.34 22.84 -4.78
N ASP A 120 -2.35 23.59 -4.37
CA ASP A 120 -2.20 24.61 -3.33
C ASP A 120 -1.92 23.97 -1.97
N PHE A 121 -0.71 24.18 -1.47
CA PHE A 121 -0.26 23.60 -0.21
C PHE A 121 -1.11 24.05 0.99
N ASP A 122 -1.62 25.27 0.97
CA ASP A 122 -2.36 25.86 2.08
C ASP A 122 -3.83 25.40 2.11
N ALA A 123 -4.32 24.82 1.02
CA ALA A 123 -5.64 24.19 0.99
C ALA A 123 -5.72 22.89 1.81
N TYR A 124 -4.59 22.35 2.25
CA TYR A 124 -4.51 21.10 3.00
C TYR A 124 -4.20 21.40 4.48
N PRO A 125 -5.12 21.10 5.41
CA PRO A 125 -4.82 21.23 6.84
C PRO A 125 -3.74 20.24 7.27
N ASN A 126 -3.01 20.59 8.34
CA ASN A 126 -2.08 19.67 8.97
C ASN A 126 -2.84 18.65 9.83
N VAL A 127 -2.42 17.41 9.78
CA VAL A 127 -2.96 16.29 10.57
C VAL A 127 -1.84 15.51 11.22
N SER A 128 -2.10 14.95 12.40
CA SER A 128 -1.25 13.94 13.01
C SER A 128 -1.65 12.58 12.43
N THR A 129 -0.72 11.92 11.79
CA THR A 129 -0.92 10.61 11.17
C THR A 129 0.32 9.74 11.32
N VAL A 130 0.40 8.64 10.58
CA VAL A 130 1.58 7.78 10.48
C VAL A 130 2.14 7.88 9.06
N TYR A 131 3.43 8.07 8.94
CA TYR A 131 4.14 8.01 7.66
C TYR A 131 5.49 7.30 7.85
N GLU A 132 5.81 6.39 6.94
CA GLU A 132 6.97 5.49 7.09
C GLU A 132 7.01 4.81 8.47
N GLY A 133 5.84 4.38 8.96
CA GLY A 133 5.68 3.61 10.18
C GLY A 133 5.86 4.34 11.51
N ASN A 134 5.97 5.66 11.52
CA ASN A 134 6.03 6.50 12.73
C ASN A 134 5.03 7.63 12.69
N THR A 135 4.61 8.10 13.86
CA THR A 135 3.78 9.30 13.97
C THR A 135 4.45 10.51 13.32
N ALA A 136 3.72 11.19 12.48
CA ALA A 136 4.20 12.33 11.71
C ALA A 136 3.12 13.43 11.60
N ASN A 137 3.56 14.69 11.49
CA ASN A 137 2.69 15.80 11.13
C ASN A 137 2.78 16.03 9.62
N LYS A 138 1.70 15.76 8.91
CA LYS A 138 1.62 15.81 7.45
C LYS A 138 0.45 16.68 7.00
N LYS A 139 0.42 17.06 5.74
CA LYS A 139 -0.80 17.57 5.12
C LYS A 139 -1.83 16.44 5.04
N MET A 140 -3.10 16.76 5.27
CA MET A 140 -4.22 15.82 5.12
C MET A 140 -4.20 15.18 3.72
N ALA A 141 -4.44 13.89 3.64
CA ALA A 141 -4.56 13.22 2.34
C ALA A 141 -5.71 13.80 1.50
N PRO A 142 -5.58 13.89 0.18
CA PRO A 142 -6.65 14.24 -0.73
C PRO A 142 -7.96 13.49 -0.46
N LEU A 143 -7.87 12.17 -0.24
CA LEU A 143 -9.00 11.32 0.17
C LEU A 143 -8.73 10.84 1.60
N TRP A 144 -9.49 11.36 2.56
CA TRP A 144 -9.20 11.21 3.99
C TRP A 144 -10.38 10.64 4.78
N ALA A 145 -10.09 9.61 5.60
CA ALA A 145 -11.00 9.13 6.64
C ALA A 145 -10.24 8.75 7.92
N TYR A 146 -10.78 9.12 9.07
CA TYR A 146 -10.25 8.73 10.36
C TYR A 146 -11.36 8.21 11.27
N ARG A 147 -11.22 6.96 11.73
CA ARG A 147 -12.20 6.28 12.61
C ARG A 147 -13.61 6.25 12.03
N LYS A 148 -13.71 6.00 10.73
CA LYS A 148 -14.98 5.87 10.02
C LYS A 148 -15.27 4.41 9.71
N HIS A 149 -16.53 4.13 9.42
CA HIS A 149 -16.96 2.81 9.01
C HIS A 149 -17.92 2.88 7.83
N ASP A 150 -17.99 1.78 7.07
CA ASP A 150 -18.85 1.68 5.90
C ASP A 150 -18.57 2.81 4.89
N ILE A 151 -17.35 2.85 4.40
CA ILE A 151 -16.91 3.86 3.44
C ILE A 151 -16.48 3.21 2.13
N ALA A 152 -16.83 3.84 1.01
CA ALA A 152 -16.51 3.33 -0.30
C ALA A 152 -16.09 4.42 -1.28
N ILE A 153 -15.21 4.05 -2.22
CA ILE A 153 -14.94 4.80 -3.45
C ILE A 153 -15.18 3.83 -4.61
N THR A 154 -16.07 4.18 -5.52
CA THR A 154 -16.49 3.28 -6.60
C THR A 154 -16.64 4.00 -7.94
N GLY A 155 -16.80 3.23 -9.00
CA GLY A 155 -17.11 3.73 -10.35
C GLY A 155 -15.90 3.83 -11.27
N ASP A 156 -16.16 4.06 -12.56
CA ASP A 156 -15.16 4.04 -13.65
C ASP A 156 -14.40 5.36 -13.82
N GLY A 157 -14.50 6.29 -12.87
CA GLY A 157 -13.81 7.58 -12.93
C GLY A 157 -12.36 7.51 -12.42
N ALA A 158 -11.69 8.65 -12.46
CA ALA A 158 -10.29 8.77 -12.09
C ALA A 158 -10.04 9.87 -11.06
N VAL A 159 -8.95 9.69 -10.32
CA VAL A 159 -8.40 10.66 -9.36
C VAL A 159 -6.97 11.00 -9.76
N ASP A 160 -6.63 12.29 -9.77
CA ASP A 160 -5.26 12.79 -9.95
C ASP A 160 -4.92 13.76 -8.80
N ALA A 161 -3.90 13.44 -8.04
CA ALA A 161 -3.48 14.27 -6.91
C ALA A 161 -2.38 15.29 -7.27
N GLN A 162 -2.08 15.50 -8.55
CA GLN A 162 -1.04 16.42 -9.03
C GLN A 162 0.30 16.26 -8.28
N GLY A 163 0.69 15.02 -8.04
CA GLY A 163 1.84 14.70 -7.18
C GLY A 163 3.18 15.25 -7.65
N GLU A 164 3.33 15.57 -8.93
CA GLU A 164 4.52 16.23 -9.47
C GLU A 164 4.77 17.61 -8.87
N ARG A 165 3.73 18.25 -8.33
CA ARG A 165 3.83 19.53 -7.60
C ARG A 165 4.30 19.37 -6.15
N TRP A 166 4.45 18.14 -5.68
CA TRP A 166 4.81 17.81 -4.31
C TRP A 166 6.12 17.01 -4.20
N ARG A 167 6.37 16.13 -5.18
CA ARG A 167 7.47 15.17 -5.13
C ARG A 167 8.81 15.79 -5.46
N PRO A 168 9.88 15.45 -4.71
CA PRO A 168 11.24 15.69 -5.17
C PRO A 168 11.56 14.72 -6.31
N SER A 169 12.46 15.10 -7.20
CA SER A 169 12.89 14.29 -8.33
C SER A 169 14.41 14.14 -8.35
N LYS A 170 14.91 12.90 -8.33
CA LYS A 170 16.34 12.61 -8.33
C LYS A 170 16.89 12.61 -9.76
N GLN A 171 18.02 13.30 -9.99
CA GLN A 171 18.67 13.40 -11.30
C GLN A 171 18.91 12.04 -11.96
N GLY A 172 19.35 11.04 -11.20
CA GLY A 172 19.62 9.70 -11.71
C GLY A 172 18.41 8.94 -12.27
N LYS A 173 17.20 9.46 -12.10
CA LYS A 173 15.95 8.94 -12.68
C LYS A 173 15.63 9.54 -14.05
N PHE A 174 16.45 10.46 -14.61
CA PHE A 174 16.17 11.20 -15.83
C PHE A 174 17.34 11.12 -16.79
N THR A 175 17.06 11.20 -18.08
CA THR A 175 18.09 11.50 -19.08
C THR A 175 18.59 12.94 -18.91
N ALA A 176 19.77 13.26 -19.46
CA ALA A 176 20.33 14.61 -19.37
C ALA A 176 19.36 15.68 -19.94
N ASN A 177 18.64 15.39 -21.02
CA ASN A 177 17.70 16.31 -21.63
C ASN A 177 16.45 16.52 -20.75
N GLN A 178 15.87 15.43 -20.22
CA GLN A 178 14.72 15.51 -19.31
C GLN A 178 15.09 16.26 -18.02
N TRP A 179 16.29 16.03 -17.48
CA TRP A 179 16.77 16.75 -16.31
C TRP A 179 16.94 18.25 -16.59
N LYS A 180 17.53 18.59 -17.73
CA LYS A 180 17.66 20.00 -18.17
C LYS A 180 16.31 20.68 -18.32
N GLU A 181 15.34 20.01 -18.92
CA GLU A 181 13.98 20.52 -19.08
C GLU A 181 13.31 20.74 -17.71
N LEU A 182 13.32 19.74 -16.83
CA LEU A 182 12.76 19.82 -15.47
C LEU A 182 13.35 21.00 -14.66
N THR A 183 14.69 21.18 -14.74
CA THR A 183 15.39 22.21 -13.96
C THR A 183 15.41 23.60 -14.60
N SER A 184 14.93 23.75 -15.83
CA SER A 184 14.79 25.06 -16.49
C SER A 184 13.50 25.80 -16.11
N GLY A 185 12.55 25.12 -15.48
CA GLY A 185 11.26 25.66 -15.05
C GLY A 185 11.27 26.17 -13.60
N GLN A 186 10.12 26.07 -12.97
CA GLN A 186 9.94 26.36 -11.55
C GLN A 186 10.61 25.30 -10.67
N GLY A 187 10.92 25.64 -9.43
CA GLY A 187 11.59 24.73 -8.48
C GLY A 187 13.10 24.93 -8.42
N ILE A 188 13.75 24.21 -7.53
CA ILE A 188 15.20 24.32 -7.27
C ILE A 188 15.88 22.96 -7.33
N ALA A 189 16.94 22.85 -8.13
CA ALA A 189 17.84 21.71 -8.10
C ALA A 189 18.91 21.90 -7.02
N HIS A 190 18.99 20.97 -6.07
CA HIS A 190 20.00 20.98 -5.01
C HIS A 190 20.58 19.60 -4.79
N LYS A 191 21.90 19.46 -4.88
CA LYS A 191 22.62 18.19 -4.69
C LYS A 191 22.06 17.00 -5.51
N GLY A 192 21.74 17.24 -6.80
CA GLY A 192 21.20 16.21 -7.67
C GLY A 192 19.74 15.82 -7.40
N VAL A 193 19.00 16.62 -6.64
CA VAL A 193 17.57 16.49 -6.42
C VAL A 193 16.89 17.79 -6.79
N TRP A 194 15.84 17.71 -7.58
CA TRP A 194 14.95 18.83 -7.88
C TRP A 194 13.79 18.84 -6.90
N TYR A 195 13.44 20.03 -6.41
CA TYR A 195 12.34 20.26 -5.45
C TYR A 195 11.31 21.23 -6.04
N PRO A 196 10.02 20.90 -6.04
CA PRO A 196 8.97 21.82 -6.45
C PRO A 196 8.80 22.93 -5.41
N ASP A 197 8.39 24.13 -5.87
CA ASP A 197 8.04 25.29 -5.02
C ASP A 197 9.05 25.61 -3.89
N ALA A 198 10.33 25.52 -4.22
CA ALA A 198 11.36 26.01 -3.33
C ALA A 198 11.31 27.54 -3.29
N LYS A 199 11.04 28.13 -2.11
CA LYS A 199 11.21 29.56 -1.90
C LYS A 199 12.71 29.85 -1.75
N GLN A 200 13.22 30.83 -2.50
CA GLN A 200 14.49 31.43 -2.17
C GLN A 200 14.29 32.25 -0.88
N ASP A 201 15.06 31.96 0.16
CA ASP A 201 15.19 32.90 1.26
C ASP A 201 15.92 34.14 0.73
N ASP A 202 15.19 35.22 0.51
CA ASP A 202 15.71 36.52 0.07
C ASP A 202 16.59 37.21 1.12
N GLU A 203 16.83 36.59 2.26
CA GLU A 203 17.70 37.15 3.28
C GLU A 203 19.17 36.81 3.01
N ALA A 204 19.87 37.81 2.54
CA ALA A 204 21.33 37.93 2.53
C ALA A 204 22.11 37.14 1.43
N GLY A 205 21.74 37.19 0.16
CA GLY A 205 22.69 36.86 -0.95
C GLY A 205 23.36 35.49 -0.88
N LYS A 206 22.81 34.54 -0.15
CA LYS A 206 23.24 33.14 -0.08
C LYS A 206 22.41 32.33 -1.05
N GLU A 207 23.06 31.41 -1.76
CA GLU A 207 22.43 30.41 -2.62
C GLU A 207 21.19 29.87 -1.92
N GLY A 208 20.00 30.13 -2.49
CA GLY A 208 18.72 29.83 -1.84
C GLY A 208 18.62 28.36 -1.48
N LYS A 209 18.28 28.06 -0.24
CA LYS A 209 18.04 26.70 0.20
C LYS A 209 16.60 26.31 -0.18
N PRO A 210 16.37 25.08 -0.66
CA PRO A 210 15.03 24.61 -0.91
C PRO A 210 14.15 24.69 0.33
N ASP A 211 12.90 25.14 0.18
CA ASP A 211 11.89 24.98 1.22
C ASP A 211 11.45 23.50 1.26
N PHE A 212 11.97 22.75 2.22
CA PHE A 212 11.67 21.34 2.37
C PHE A 212 10.28 21.05 2.94
N ARG A 213 9.50 22.07 3.37
CA ARG A 213 8.20 21.85 4.02
C ARG A 213 7.24 21.06 3.13
N ARG A 214 7.11 21.42 1.87
CA ARG A 214 6.24 20.73 0.92
C ARG A 214 6.65 19.26 0.78
N VAL A 215 7.92 18.97 0.64
CA VAL A 215 8.43 17.60 0.49
C VAL A 215 8.29 16.80 1.79
N LEU A 216 8.59 17.40 2.94
CA LEU A 216 8.49 16.73 4.24
C LEU A 216 7.04 16.49 4.67
N GLN A 217 6.13 17.39 4.30
CA GLN A 217 4.71 17.32 4.68
C GLN A 217 3.80 16.80 3.56
N ARG A 218 4.35 16.40 2.41
CA ARG A 218 3.55 15.85 1.31
C ARG A 218 2.67 14.70 1.80
N PRO A 219 1.37 14.72 1.48
CA PRO A 219 0.46 13.65 1.89
C PRO A 219 0.61 12.40 1.01
N VAL A 220 0.02 11.31 1.42
CA VAL A 220 -0.38 10.21 0.54
C VAL A 220 -1.66 10.62 -0.21
N LEU A 221 -2.03 9.94 -1.32
CA LEU A 221 -3.25 10.30 -2.05
C LEU A 221 -4.51 9.90 -1.27
N LEU A 222 -4.56 8.68 -0.78
CA LEU A 222 -5.66 8.15 0.01
C LEU A 222 -5.12 7.66 1.35
N GLU A 223 -5.67 8.17 2.44
CA GLU A 223 -5.42 7.65 3.78
C GLU A 223 -6.73 7.41 4.51
N PHE A 224 -7.00 6.13 4.77
CA PHE A 224 -8.09 5.70 5.63
C PHE A 224 -7.48 5.07 6.87
N ALA A 225 -7.54 5.79 8.01
CA ALA A 225 -6.90 5.39 9.25
C ALA A 225 -7.94 4.93 10.29
N GLU A 226 -7.68 3.76 10.89
CA GLU A 226 -8.55 3.15 11.93
C GLU A 226 -10.01 2.99 11.47
N CYS A 227 -10.21 2.68 10.16
CA CYS A 227 -11.52 2.55 9.55
C CYS A 227 -11.97 1.08 9.47
N GLN A 228 -13.26 0.84 9.32
CA GLN A 228 -13.86 -0.49 9.22
C GLN A 228 -14.78 -0.60 8.02
N ARG A 229 -14.76 -1.74 7.33
CA ARG A 229 -15.54 -2.03 6.13
C ARG A 229 -15.33 -0.96 5.06
N VAL A 230 -14.15 -1.07 4.44
CA VAL A 230 -13.67 -0.17 3.40
C VAL A 230 -13.76 -0.86 2.04
N LEU A 231 -14.30 -0.18 1.04
CA LEU A 231 -14.34 -0.67 -0.35
C LEU A 231 -13.74 0.35 -1.31
N LEU A 232 -12.76 -0.08 -2.09
CA LEU A 232 -12.30 0.62 -3.29
C LEU A 232 -12.62 -0.27 -4.49
N GLN A 233 -13.38 0.23 -5.46
CA GLN A 233 -13.82 -0.60 -6.59
C GLN A 233 -13.89 0.17 -7.91
N ASP A 234 -13.33 -0.43 -8.96
CA ASP A 234 -13.33 0.01 -10.37
C ASP A 234 -12.60 1.36 -10.66
N VAL A 235 -12.23 2.12 -9.65
CA VAL A 235 -11.67 3.47 -9.76
C VAL A 235 -10.18 3.47 -10.16
N THR A 236 -9.75 4.52 -10.85
CA THR A 236 -8.33 4.80 -11.10
C THR A 236 -7.81 5.85 -10.11
N LEU A 237 -6.75 5.51 -9.35
CA LEU A 237 -6.06 6.41 -8.41
C LEU A 237 -4.65 6.71 -8.93
N SER A 238 -4.35 7.97 -9.21
CA SER A 238 -3.11 8.30 -9.89
C SER A 238 -2.37 9.52 -9.33
N ASN A 239 -1.07 9.53 -9.60
CA ASN A 239 -0.21 10.70 -9.46
C ASN A 239 -0.16 11.24 -8.02
N SER A 240 0.07 10.34 -7.07
CA SER A 240 0.14 10.68 -5.64
C SER A 240 1.35 11.56 -5.29
N PRO A 241 1.23 12.46 -4.32
CA PRO A 241 2.38 13.19 -3.74
C PRO A 241 3.44 12.30 -3.08
N ALA A 242 3.03 11.17 -2.48
CA ALA A 242 3.88 10.17 -1.85
C ALA A 242 3.32 8.76 -2.15
N TRP A 243 3.15 7.89 -1.14
CA TRP A 243 2.41 6.63 -1.30
C TRP A 243 1.01 6.89 -1.86
N ASN A 244 0.51 5.98 -2.68
CA ASN A 244 -0.79 6.21 -3.31
C ASN A 244 -1.95 5.85 -2.37
N THR A 245 -2.10 4.59 -2.03
CA THR A 245 -3.23 4.08 -1.26
C THR A 245 -2.73 3.52 0.07
N HIS A 246 -3.13 4.15 1.19
CA HIS A 246 -2.65 3.83 2.53
C HIS A 246 -3.81 3.55 3.50
N PRO A 247 -4.37 2.33 3.52
CA PRO A 247 -5.18 1.87 4.62
C PRO A 247 -4.29 1.61 5.84
N LEU A 248 -4.55 2.34 6.93
CA LEU A 248 -3.77 2.30 8.17
C LEU A 248 -4.63 1.76 9.31
N LYS A 249 -4.24 0.63 9.91
CA LYS A 249 -4.95 0.01 11.04
C LYS A 249 -6.44 -0.22 10.77
N CYS A 250 -6.77 -0.56 9.52
CA CYS A 250 -8.14 -0.79 9.09
C CYS A 250 -8.55 -2.26 9.24
N GLU A 251 -9.85 -2.49 9.36
CA GLU A 251 -10.44 -3.81 9.35
C GLU A 251 -11.48 -3.95 8.22
N ASP A 252 -11.56 -5.15 7.61
CA ASP A 252 -12.46 -5.44 6.51
C ASP A 252 -12.23 -4.52 5.30
N VAL A 253 -11.06 -4.64 4.68
CA VAL A 253 -10.68 -3.84 3.50
C VAL A 253 -10.84 -4.67 2.23
N THR A 254 -11.58 -4.15 1.27
CA THR A 254 -11.72 -4.74 -0.07
C THR A 254 -11.25 -3.75 -1.12
N ILE A 255 -10.31 -4.19 -1.96
CA ILE A 255 -9.82 -3.44 -3.14
C ILE A 255 -10.03 -4.36 -4.35
N ASP A 256 -10.91 -3.98 -5.28
CA ASP A 256 -11.34 -4.83 -6.38
C ASP A 256 -11.39 -4.05 -7.70
N HIS A 257 -10.71 -4.53 -8.74
CA HIS A 257 -10.61 -3.89 -10.07
C HIS A 257 -10.10 -2.43 -10.04
N VAL A 258 -9.26 -2.08 -9.07
CA VAL A 258 -8.68 -0.73 -8.96
C VAL A 258 -7.41 -0.63 -9.80
N THR A 259 -7.24 0.51 -10.50
CA THR A 259 -5.99 0.85 -11.17
C THR A 259 -5.23 1.89 -10.36
N ILE A 260 -4.02 1.55 -9.90
CA ILE A 260 -3.15 2.45 -9.14
C ILE A 260 -1.94 2.81 -10.00
N ARG A 261 -1.74 4.11 -10.23
CA ARG A 261 -0.67 4.60 -11.12
C ARG A 261 0.11 5.74 -10.50
N ASN A 262 1.42 5.61 -10.48
CA ASN A 262 2.35 6.70 -10.24
C ASN A 262 3.44 6.69 -11.31
N PRO A 263 4.00 7.84 -11.72
CA PRO A 263 5.13 7.84 -12.64
C PRO A 263 6.27 6.96 -12.13
N TRP A 264 6.94 6.24 -13.03
CA TRP A 264 8.07 5.34 -12.69
C TRP A 264 9.20 6.03 -11.91
N TYR A 265 9.35 7.35 -12.08
CA TYR A 265 10.34 8.17 -11.37
C TYR A 265 9.85 8.76 -10.05
N ALA A 266 8.60 8.50 -9.66
CA ALA A 266 8.01 9.07 -8.45
C ALA A 266 8.76 8.60 -7.20
N GLN A 267 9.32 9.57 -6.46
CA GLN A 267 9.99 9.30 -5.20
C GLN A 267 8.97 8.92 -4.12
N ASN A 268 9.11 7.73 -3.52
CA ASN A 268 8.11 7.10 -2.62
C ASN A 268 6.73 7.01 -3.31
N GLY A 269 6.74 6.68 -4.58
CA GLY A 269 5.52 6.50 -5.37
C GLY A 269 5.00 5.08 -5.29
N ASP A 270 4.87 4.54 -4.06
CA ASP A 270 4.32 3.22 -3.77
C ASP A 270 2.86 3.13 -4.22
N GLY A 271 2.39 1.93 -4.51
CA GLY A 271 1.01 1.72 -4.95
C GLY A 271 0.05 1.57 -3.79
N LEU A 272 0.11 0.44 -3.12
CA LEU A 272 -0.69 0.12 -1.94
C LEU A 272 0.22 -0.17 -0.76
N ASP A 273 0.07 0.59 0.30
CA ASP A 273 0.71 0.35 1.59
C ASP A 273 -0.34 -0.08 2.61
N LEU A 274 -0.52 -1.40 2.74
CA LEU A 274 -1.48 -1.97 3.67
C LEU A 274 -0.81 -2.09 5.04
N GLU A 275 -1.05 -1.13 5.94
CA GLU A 275 -0.32 -1.00 7.19
C GLU A 275 -1.14 -1.40 8.41
N SER A 276 -0.71 -2.46 9.12
CA SER A 276 -1.38 -2.99 10.33
C SER A 276 -2.87 -3.28 10.15
N CYS A 277 -3.27 -3.69 8.94
CA CYS A 277 -4.65 -4.01 8.61
C CYS A 277 -4.99 -5.47 8.89
N ASN A 278 -6.26 -5.77 9.05
CA ASN A 278 -6.77 -7.11 9.34
C ASN A 278 -8.01 -7.42 8.51
N ARG A 279 -8.09 -8.64 7.97
CA ARG A 279 -9.18 -9.10 7.08
C ARG A 279 -9.27 -8.25 5.81
N CYS A 280 -8.37 -8.53 4.87
CA CYS A 280 -8.28 -7.75 3.63
C CYS A 280 -8.31 -8.67 2.40
N ILE A 281 -9.01 -8.22 1.35
CA ILE A 281 -9.00 -8.84 0.03
C ILE A 281 -8.65 -7.78 -1.00
N ILE A 282 -7.52 -7.99 -1.69
CA ILE A 282 -7.05 -7.17 -2.81
C ILE A 282 -7.09 -8.04 -4.05
N LYS A 283 -7.89 -7.68 -5.05
CA LYS A 283 -8.07 -8.55 -6.21
C LYS A 283 -8.27 -7.81 -7.52
N ASN A 284 -7.93 -8.49 -8.61
CA ASN A 284 -8.18 -8.04 -9.99
C ASN A 284 -7.65 -6.62 -10.29
N SER A 285 -6.67 -6.15 -9.54
CA SER A 285 -6.22 -4.76 -9.55
C SER A 285 -4.88 -4.62 -10.29
N THR A 286 -4.65 -3.44 -10.87
CA THR A 286 -3.45 -3.15 -11.66
C THR A 286 -2.63 -2.07 -10.99
N PHE A 287 -1.31 -2.30 -10.90
CA PHE A 287 -0.34 -1.40 -10.29
C PHE A 287 0.74 -1.03 -11.31
N ASP A 288 0.96 0.26 -11.53
CA ASP A 288 2.00 0.81 -12.40
C ASP A 288 2.65 1.99 -11.67
N VAL A 289 3.76 1.75 -10.95
CA VAL A 289 4.22 2.66 -9.91
C VAL A 289 5.75 2.87 -9.93
N GLY A 290 6.23 3.84 -9.15
CA GLY A 290 7.64 4.21 -9.10
C GLY A 290 8.42 3.67 -7.89
N ASP A 291 7.75 3.01 -6.96
CA ASP A 291 8.32 2.37 -5.76
C ASP A 291 7.64 1.00 -5.52
N ASP A 292 7.47 0.53 -4.30
CA ASP A 292 6.86 -0.78 -4.02
C ASP A 292 5.39 -0.83 -4.49
N ALA A 293 4.98 -1.88 -5.22
CA ALA A 293 3.64 -1.90 -5.85
C ALA A 293 2.54 -2.31 -4.86
N ILE A 294 2.66 -3.50 -4.26
CA ILE A 294 1.76 -4.00 -3.23
C ILE A 294 2.60 -4.27 -1.99
N CYS A 295 2.51 -3.40 -0.99
CA CYS A 295 3.37 -3.41 0.18
C CYS A 295 2.60 -3.67 1.47
N ILE A 296 3.08 -4.61 2.26
CA ILE A 296 2.59 -4.92 3.61
C ILE A 296 3.48 -4.22 4.62
N LYS A 297 2.88 -3.44 5.50
CA LYS A 297 3.57 -2.69 6.54
C LYS A 297 2.92 -2.87 7.91
N SER A 298 3.64 -2.59 9.00
CA SER A 298 3.10 -2.64 10.37
C SER A 298 3.95 -1.84 11.35
N GLY A 299 4.21 -0.59 11.02
CA GLY A 299 4.96 0.35 11.86
C GLY A 299 6.47 0.14 11.86
N LYS A 300 7.17 1.09 12.45
CA LYS A 300 8.63 1.19 12.42
C LYS A 300 9.22 1.26 13.82
N ASP A 301 10.28 0.47 14.04
CA ASP A 301 11.11 0.49 15.24
C ASP A 301 10.29 0.35 16.56
N LYS A 302 10.67 1.05 17.61
CA LYS A 302 10.01 1.00 18.92
C LYS A 302 8.53 1.37 18.87
N GLU A 303 8.17 2.42 18.11
CA GLU A 303 6.78 2.84 17.97
C GLU A 303 5.95 1.72 17.31
N GLY A 304 6.40 1.22 16.17
CA GLY A 304 5.73 0.12 15.47
C GLY A 304 5.59 -1.14 16.35
N ARG A 305 6.64 -1.54 17.10
CA ARG A 305 6.54 -2.67 18.02
C ARG A 305 5.48 -2.44 19.12
N SER A 306 5.33 -1.21 19.59
CA SER A 306 4.35 -0.86 20.62
C SER A 306 2.91 -1.01 20.20
N TRP A 307 2.61 -0.95 18.90
CA TRP A 307 1.25 -1.11 18.39
C TRP A 307 0.70 -2.51 18.61
N LYS A 308 1.56 -3.55 18.54
CA LYS A 308 1.16 -4.95 18.63
C LYS A 308 0.05 -5.33 17.65
N MET A 309 0.03 -4.68 16.50
CA MET A 309 -0.95 -4.83 15.44
C MET A 309 -0.26 -5.31 14.15
N PRO A 310 -0.07 -6.63 13.97
CA PRO A 310 0.47 -7.15 12.72
C PRO A 310 -0.49 -6.89 11.57
N CYS A 311 0.03 -6.74 10.34
CA CYS A 311 -0.80 -6.84 9.16
C CYS A 311 -1.12 -8.32 8.92
N GLN A 312 -2.40 -8.70 8.88
CA GLN A 312 -2.76 -10.12 8.89
C GLN A 312 -4.08 -10.45 8.21
N ASN A 313 -4.25 -11.74 7.86
CA ASN A 313 -5.45 -12.26 7.21
C ASN A 313 -5.73 -11.51 5.90
N VAL A 314 -4.79 -11.61 4.97
CA VAL A 314 -4.80 -10.88 3.70
C VAL A 314 -4.78 -11.87 2.53
N ILE A 315 -5.67 -11.67 1.56
CA ILE A 315 -5.63 -12.33 0.26
C ILE A 315 -5.34 -11.28 -0.80
N ILE A 316 -4.36 -11.57 -1.65
CA ILE A 316 -4.01 -10.78 -2.84
C ILE A 316 -4.14 -11.72 -4.04
N GLU A 317 -5.11 -11.52 -4.92
CA GLU A 317 -5.38 -12.42 -6.02
C GLU A 317 -5.61 -11.73 -7.37
N GLY A 318 -5.15 -12.33 -8.45
CA GLY A 318 -5.43 -11.86 -9.80
C GLY A 318 -4.89 -10.47 -10.12
N CYS A 319 -3.91 -9.98 -9.36
CA CYS A 319 -3.34 -8.65 -9.54
C CYS A 319 -2.24 -8.64 -10.60
N THR A 320 -2.12 -7.53 -11.31
CA THR A 320 -1.07 -7.27 -12.29
C THR A 320 -0.22 -6.08 -11.84
N VAL A 321 1.10 -6.27 -11.80
CA VAL A 321 2.08 -5.20 -11.54
C VAL A 321 2.90 -4.99 -12.81
N LEU A 322 2.92 -3.76 -13.32
CA LEU A 322 3.63 -3.41 -14.56
C LEU A 322 4.99 -2.78 -14.31
N HIS A 323 5.14 -1.98 -13.26
CA HIS A 323 6.41 -1.42 -12.76
C HIS A 323 6.36 -1.30 -11.24
N GLY A 324 7.53 -1.19 -10.62
CA GLY A 324 7.70 -0.96 -9.18
C GLY A 324 9.04 -1.50 -8.68
N HIS A 325 9.46 -1.06 -7.50
CA HIS A 325 10.66 -1.62 -6.86
C HIS A 325 10.45 -3.06 -6.37
N GLY A 326 9.20 -3.48 -6.17
CA GLY A 326 8.81 -4.85 -5.88
C GLY A 326 7.38 -5.12 -6.29
N GLY A 327 7.08 -6.31 -6.81
CA GLY A 327 5.72 -6.71 -7.16
C GLY A 327 4.86 -6.92 -5.92
N PHE A 328 5.29 -7.82 -5.04
CA PHE A 328 4.77 -7.99 -3.69
C PHE A 328 5.89 -7.77 -2.67
N VAL A 329 5.64 -6.92 -1.69
CA VAL A 329 6.65 -6.47 -0.74
C VAL A 329 6.17 -6.60 0.70
N ILE A 330 7.05 -6.97 1.62
CA ILE A 330 6.84 -6.86 3.06
C ILE A 330 7.97 -6.01 3.64
N GLY A 331 7.62 -4.92 4.27
CA GLY A 331 8.57 -4.01 4.94
C GLY A 331 9.01 -2.81 4.09
N SER A 332 10.08 -2.13 4.53
CA SER A 332 10.88 -2.37 5.76
C SER A 332 10.15 -2.06 7.08
N GLU A 333 9.09 -1.29 7.06
CA GLU A 333 8.26 -0.94 8.22
C GLU A 333 7.33 -2.14 8.55
N MET A 334 7.87 -3.12 9.33
CA MET A 334 7.14 -4.34 9.67
C MET A 334 7.29 -4.71 11.15
N SER A 335 7.43 -3.72 12.01
CA SER A 335 7.83 -3.90 13.41
C SER A 335 6.77 -4.57 14.30
N SER A 336 5.48 -4.48 13.96
CA SER A 336 4.43 -5.28 14.58
C SER A 336 4.25 -6.68 13.95
N GLY A 337 4.97 -6.98 12.84
CA GLY A 337 4.91 -8.26 12.15
C GLY A 337 3.87 -8.34 11.03
N ALA A 338 3.92 -9.45 10.29
CA ALA A 338 2.96 -9.77 9.22
C ALA A 338 2.72 -11.29 9.21
N ARG A 339 1.45 -11.74 9.06
CA ARG A 339 1.11 -13.16 9.06
C ARG A 339 -0.20 -13.48 8.36
N ASN A 340 -0.37 -14.75 7.99
CA ASN A 340 -1.56 -15.21 7.29
C ASN A 340 -1.83 -14.36 6.05
N ILE A 341 -0.87 -14.33 5.13
CA ILE A 341 -0.96 -13.59 3.87
C ILE A 341 -0.84 -14.57 2.72
N TYR A 342 -1.78 -14.53 1.79
CA TYR A 342 -1.79 -15.37 0.61
C TYR A 342 -1.80 -14.52 -0.66
N VAL A 343 -0.73 -14.65 -1.47
CA VAL A 343 -0.60 -14.03 -2.79
C VAL A 343 -0.82 -15.09 -3.86
N TYR A 344 -1.82 -14.92 -4.69
CA TYR A 344 -2.28 -15.96 -5.59
C TYR A 344 -2.55 -15.42 -7.00
N ASN A 345 -2.10 -16.17 -8.01
CA ASN A 345 -2.43 -15.95 -9.42
C ASN A 345 -2.17 -14.49 -9.88
N CYS A 346 -0.97 -13.96 -9.60
CA CYS A 346 -0.58 -12.60 -9.97
C CYS A 346 0.48 -12.59 -11.10
N LEU A 347 0.53 -11.49 -11.82
CA LEU A 347 1.54 -11.20 -12.85
C LEU A 347 2.39 -10.01 -12.43
N PHE A 348 3.73 -10.19 -12.38
CA PHE A 348 4.69 -9.10 -12.17
C PHE A 348 5.54 -8.95 -13.43
N ASN A 349 5.44 -7.82 -14.11
CA ASN A 349 6.12 -7.57 -15.37
C ASN A 349 6.88 -6.24 -15.32
N GLY A 350 8.22 -6.31 -15.33
CA GLY A 350 9.08 -5.13 -15.36
C GLY A 350 9.35 -4.50 -13.98
N THR A 351 9.13 -5.22 -12.88
CA THR A 351 9.51 -4.75 -11.54
C THR A 351 11.01 -4.95 -11.28
N ASP A 352 11.59 -4.14 -10.37
CA ASP A 352 12.99 -4.35 -9.97
C ASP A 352 13.18 -5.69 -9.24
N THR A 353 12.20 -6.09 -8.43
CA THR A 353 12.18 -7.39 -7.72
C THR A 353 10.77 -7.98 -7.80
N GLY A 354 10.67 -9.30 -7.92
CA GLY A 354 9.36 -9.97 -7.92
C GLY A 354 8.75 -10.02 -6.53
N LEU A 355 9.31 -10.88 -5.66
CA LEU A 355 8.94 -10.96 -4.24
C LEU A 355 10.05 -10.34 -3.39
N ARG A 356 9.68 -9.37 -2.57
CA ARG A 356 10.65 -8.62 -1.76
C ARG A 356 10.26 -8.60 -0.29
N MET A 357 11.07 -9.18 0.58
CA MET A 357 10.94 -9.03 2.02
C MET A 357 12.17 -8.33 2.56
N LYS A 358 11.98 -7.21 3.23
CA LYS A 358 13.07 -6.35 3.67
C LYS A 358 12.89 -5.89 5.11
N SER A 359 13.92 -6.03 5.92
CA SER A 359 13.99 -5.52 7.28
C SER A 359 15.43 -5.28 7.70
N THR A 360 15.64 -4.77 8.89
CA THR A 360 16.96 -4.53 9.47
C THR A 360 16.90 -4.63 11.00
N ARG A 361 18.02 -4.84 11.65
CA ARG A 361 18.14 -4.71 13.12
C ARG A 361 17.55 -3.38 13.59
N GLY A 362 16.90 -3.37 14.76
CA GLY A 362 16.15 -2.23 15.29
C GLY A 362 14.66 -2.28 14.95
N ARG A 363 14.27 -2.91 13.84
CA ARG A 363 12.85 -3.08 13.47
C ARG A 363 12.13 -4.04 14.39
N GLY A 364 12.73 -5.20 14.68
CA GLY A 364 12.01 -6.30 15.30
C GLY A 364 10.90 -6.85 14.40
N GLY A 365 9.89 -7.43 15.00
CA GLY A 365 8.73 -7.99 14.29
C GLY A 365 8.99 -9.37 13.68
N VAL A 366 7.91 -10.13 13.50
CA VAL A 366 7.94 -11.47 12.91
C VAL A 366 7.09 -11.49 11.65
N VAL A 367 7.67 -11.91 10.52
CA VAL A 367 6.98 -12.24 9.28
C VAL A 367 6.89 -13.75 9.18
N GLU A 368 5.70 -14.29 9.20
CA GLU A 368 5.46 -15.73 9.18
C GLU A 368 4.13 -16.09 8.50
N LYS A 369 3.99 -17.36 8.12
CA LYS A 369 2.77 -17.86 7.45
C LYS A 369 2.44 -17.03 6.20
N ILE A 370 3.44 -16.87 5.36
CA ILE A 370 3.32 -16.19 4.07
C ILE A 370 3.25 -17.28 2.98
N TYR A 371 2.21 -17.22 2.21
CA TYR A 371 1.92 -18.16 1.15
C TYR A 371 1.88 -17.44 -0.18
N VAL A 372 2.60 -17.97 -1.16
CA VAL A 372 2.67 -17.39 -2.52
C VAL A 372 2.49 -18.51 -3.51
N ASP A 373 1.50 -18.41 -4.39
CA ASP A 373 1.20 -19.46 -5.34
C ASP A 373 0.78 -18.91 -6.71
N LYS A 374 1.22 -19.58 -7.78
CA LYS A 374 0.87 -19.26 -9.17
C LYS A 374 1.25 -17.83 -9.57
N ILE A 375 2.49 -17.43 -9.36
CA ILE A 375 2.97 -16.13 -9.79
C ILE A 375 3.79 -16.23 -11.06
N ASN A 376 3.43 -15.43 -12.06
CA ASN A 376 4.21 -15.24 -13.27
C ASN A 376 5.02 -13.96 -13.16
N MET A 377 6.32 -14.05 -13.48
CA MET A 377 7.26 -12.93 -13.45
C MET A 377 7.96 -12.80 -14.80
N VAL A 378 8.01 -11.60 -15.33
CA VAL A 378 8.65 -11.32 -16.63
C VAL A 378 9.49 -10.05 -16.51
N ASN A 379 10.69 -10.07 -17.08
CA ASN A 379 11.58 -8.89 -17.15
C ASN A 379 11.87 -8.26 -15.77
N ILE A 380 12.22 -9.09 -14.80
CA ILE A 380 12.61 -8.62 -13.47
C ILE A 380 14.04 -8.08 -13.51
N ALA A 381 14.23 -6.78 -13.27
CA ALA A 381 15.52 -6.12 -13.42
C ALA A 381 16.59 -6.65 -12.43
N GLY A 382 16.19 -6.98 -11.23
CA GLY A 382 17.02 -7.54 -10.16
C GLY A 382 16.71 -9.01 -9.88
N GLU A 383 16.36 -9.33 -8.65
CA GLU A 383 16.09 -10.68 -8.18
C GLU A 383 14.61 -11.04 -8.34
N ALA A 384 14.31 -12.29 -8.76
CA ALA A 384 12.95 -12.78 -8.66
C ALA A 384 12.49 -12.82 -7.19
N PHE A 385 13.37 -13.25 -6.27
CA PHE A 385 13.12 -13.19 -4.82
C PHE A 385 14.29 -12.53 -4.10
N THR A 386 13.98 -11.53 -3.27
CA THR A 386 14.94 -10.89 -2.34
C THR A 386 14.35 -10.90 -0.94
N PHE A 387 14.89 -11.73 -0.04
CA PHE A 387 14.52 -11.73 1.38
C PHE A 387 15.76 -11.36 2.19
N SER A 388 15.78 -10.13 2.71
CA SER A 388 16.98 -9.59 3.37
C SER A 388 16.66 -8.90 4.69
N LEU A 389 17.43 -9.25 5.72
CA LEU A 389 17.42 -8.61 7.03
C LEU A 389 18.53 -7.55 7.19
N TYR A 390 19.17 -7.15 6.07
CA TYR A 390 20.20 -6.11 6.00
C TYR A 390 19.74 -4.89 5.18
N TYR A 391 18.46 -4.59 5.21
CA TYR A 391 17.95 -3.44 4.44
C TYR A 391 18.49 -2.12 4.98
N ALA A 392 18.97 -1.24 4.07
CA ALA A 392 19.56 0.04 4.41
C ALA A 392 20.67 -0.09 5.47
N ASN A 393 21.70 -0.94 5.16
CA ASN A 393 22.87 -1.16 6.00
C ASN A 393 23.23 0.09 6.81
N LYS A 394 22.88 0.10 8.10
CA LYS A 394 23.62 0.91 9.04
C LYS A 394 24.83 0.06 9.41
N PRO A 395 26.06 0.44 9.00
CA PRO A 395 27.24 -0.23 9.50
C PRO A 395 27.15 -0.23 11.02
N VAL A 396 27.58 -1.32 11.65
CA VAL A 396 27.96 -1.25 13.07
C VAL A 396 28.93 -0.07 13.15
N ALA A 397 28.67 0.86 14.06
CA ALA A 397 29.37 2.15 14.11
C ALA A 397 30.89 1.97 13.85
N GLY A 398 31.36 2.48 12.72
CA GLY A 398 32.78 2.50 12.37
C GLY A 398 33.23 1.72 11.11
N LYS A 399 32.30 1.06 10.35
CA LYS A 399 32.68 0.29 9.15
C LYS A 399 32.03 0.82 7.87
N GLN A 400 32.79 0.78 6.77
CA GLN A 400 32.32 1.11 5.43
C GLN A 400 31.46 -0.04 4.86
N ASP A 401 30.51 0.30 3.97
CA ASP A 401 29.72 -0.67 3.20
C ASP A 401 30.61 -1.71 2.52
N GLY A 402 30.36 -2.98 2.80
CA GLY A 402 31.06 -4.11 2.14
C GLY A 402 32.13 -4.81 2.97
N ASP A 403 32.51 -4.34 4.14
CA ASP A 403 33.50 -5.02 4.99
C ASP A 403 32.85 -6.09 5.89
N THR A 404 32.89 -7.34 5.43
CA THR A 404 32.46 -8.53 6.18
C THR A 404 33.58 -9.10 7.07
N SER A 405 34.71 -8.45 7.16
CA SER A 405 35.95 -8.99 7.74
C SER A 405 36.24 -8.53 9.14
N SER A 406 35.33 -8.58 10.12
CA SER A 406 35.72 -8.60 11.51
C SER A 406 34.81 -9.51 12.33
N ALA A 407 35.44 -10.35 13.12
CA ALA A 407 34.82 -11.18 14.14
C ALA A 407 34.21 -10.32 15.27
N ASP A 408 33.24 -9.47 14.94
CA ASP A 408 32.40 -8.84 15.95
C ASP A 408 31.45 -9.92 16.48
N ALA A 409 31.35 -10.02 17.79
CA ALA A 409 30.46 -10.96 18.43
C ALA A 409 29.05 -10.83 17.86
N VAL A 410 28.44 -11.95 17.47
CA VAL A 410 27.06 -12.00 16.99
C VAL A 410 26.18 -11.37 18.09
N PRO A 411 25.40 -10.31 17.78
CA PRO A 411 24.62 -9.64 18.80
C PRO A 411 23.53 -10.56 19.37
N PRO A 412 23.11 -10.36 20.63
CA PRO A 412 22.04 -11.16 21.20
C PRO A 412 20.71 -10.90 20.49
N VAL A 413 19.87 -11.91 20.41
CA VAL A 413 18.49 -11.77 19.94
C VAL A 413 17.69 -10.97 20.96
N THR A 414 17.02 -9.91 20.49
CA THR A 414 16.18 -9.03 21.30
C THR A 414 14.85 -8.77 20.60
N GLU A 415 13.96 -7.97 21.20
CA GLU A 415 12.71 -7.51 20.54
C GLU A 415 12.97 -6.66 19.28
N GLU A 416 14.20 -6.17 19.09
CA GLU A 416 14.64 -5.39 17.94
C GLU A 416 15.16 -6.25 16.79
N THR A 417 15.31 -7.56 17.01
CA THR A 417 15.78 -8.50 16.00
C THR A 417 14.63 -8.94 15.11
N PRO A 418 14.62 -8.59 13.81
CA PRO A 418 13.56 -9.00 12.89
C PRO A 418 13.68 -10.50 12.57
N CYS A 419 12.55 -11.14 12.29
CA CYS A 419 12.48 -12.56 11.99
C CYS A 419 11.62 -12.82 10.75
N PHE A 420 12.15 -13.55 9.75
CA PHE A 420 11.41 -14.10 8.62
C PHE A 420 11.42 -15.61 8.70
N ARG A 421 10.24 -16.24 8.79
CA ARG A 421 10.09 -17.69 8.88
C ARG A 421 8.77 -18.19 8.35
N ASP A 422 8.65 -19.50 8.14
CA ASP A 422 7.40 -20.16 7.74
C ASP A 422 6.82 -19.55 6.43
N LEU A 423 7.63 -19.66 5.36
CA LEU A 423 7.32 -19.10 4.04
C LEU A 423 7.09 -20.25 3.04
N HIS A 424 5.94 -20.28 2.41
CA HIS A 424 5.55 -21.31 1.45
C HIS A 424 5.32 -20.68 0.07
N ILE A 425 6.16 -21.06 -0.89
CA ILE A 425 6.16 -20.47 -2.23
C ILE A 425 6.05 -21.62 -3.24
N SER A 426 5.07 -21.54 -4.13
CA SER A 426 4.83 -22.60 -5.10
C SER A 426 4.40 -22.08 -6.47
N ASN A 427 4.61 -22.90 -7.49
CA ASN A 427 4.14 -22.68 -8.85
C ASN A 427 4.56 -21.30 -9.42
N ILE A 428 5.83 -20.96 -9.27
CA ILE A 428 6.40 -19.71 -9.79
C ILE A 428 7.00 -19.94 -11.17
N THR A 429 6.67 -19.06 -12.10
CA THR A 429 7.36 -18.98 -13.40
C THR A 429 8.00 -17.61 -13.53
N CYS A 430 9.32 -17.57 -13.60
CA CYS A 430 10.09 -16.34 -13.82
C CYS A 430 10.85 -16.42 -15.14
N GLN A 431 10.52 -15.51 -16.07
CA GLN A 431 11.18 -15.40 -17.36
C GLN A 431 11.95 -14.07 -17.42
N GLY A 432 13.25 -14.14 -17.21
CA GLY A 432 14.15 -12.98 -17.25
C GLY A 432 14.22 -12.25 -15.90
N ALA A 433 15.16 -12.70 -15.07
CA ALA A 433 15.59 -11.98 -13.86
C ALA A 433 17.14 -11.93 -13.86
N ARG A 434 17.71 -10.94 -13.18
CA ARG A 434 19.16 -10.93 -12.96
C ARG A 434 19.56 -12.11 -12.08
N ARG A 435 18.82 -12.40 -11.00
CA ARG A 435 19.06 -13.53 -10.09
C ARG A 435 17.76 -14.23 -9.73
N ALA A 436 17.81 -15.54 -9.56
CA ALA A 436 16.63 -16.32 -9.17
C ALA A 436 16.22 -16.01 -7.71
N VAL A 437 17.13 -16.20 -6.77
CA VAL A 437 16.84 -16.09 -5.34
C VAL A 437 18.01 -15.41 -4.64
N TYR A 438 17.71 -14.46 -3.75
CA TYR A 438 18.66 -13.88 -2.82
C TYR A 438 18.09 -13.91 -1.40
N PHE A 439 18.66 -14.74 -0.53
CA PHE A 439 18.32 -14.82 0.88
C PHE A 439 19.49 -14.34 1.73
N ASN A 440 19.23 -13.38 2.62
CA ASN A 440 20.25 -12.82 3.49
C ASN A 440 19.67 -12.59 4.89
N GLY A 441 19.68 -13.65 5.71
CA GLY A 441 19.29 -13.61 7.11
C GLY A 441 20.33 -12.94 7.99
N LEU A 442 20.11 -12.93 9.32
CA LEU A 442 21.09 -12.50 10.32
C LEU A 442 21.78 -13.72 10.92
N PRO A 443 23.06 -13.63 11.32
CA PRO A 443 23.73 -14.74 11.99
C PRO A 443 23.01 -15.15 13.29
N GLU A 444 22.47 -14.19 14.06
CA GLU A 444 21.68 -14.43 15.26
C GLU A 444 20.22 -14.83 14.98
N MET A 445 19.68 -14.46 13.80
CA MET A 445 18.31 -14.76 13.39
C MET A 445 18.29 -15.13 11.90
N PRO A 446 18.69 -16.36 11.55
CA PRO A 446 18.67 -16.82 10.17
C PRO A 446 17.25 -16.83 9.60
N LEU A 447 17.12 -16.51 8.32
CA LEU A 447 15.89 -16.77 7.57
C LEU A 447 15.56 -18.27 7.66
N SER A 448 14.34 -18.64 8.03
CA SER A 448 14.07 -20.04 8.30
C SER A 448 12.75 -20.58 7.78
N ASP A 449 12.72 -21.92 7.63
CA ASP A 449 11.51 -22.66 7.34
C ASP A 449 10.86 -22.16 6.03
N VAL A 450 11.65 -22.16 4.94
CA VAL A 450 11.21 -21.76 3.60
C VAL A 450 11.05 -22.99 2.73
N VAL A 451 9.89 -23.11 2.12
CA VAL A 451 9.59 -24.15 1.12
C VAL A 451 9.32 -23.47 -0.22
N LEU A 452 10.10 -23.83 -1.23
CA LEU A 452 9.90 -23.43 -2.62
C LEU A 452 9.62 -24.68 -3.46
N GLU A 453 8.47 -24.71 -4.12
CA GLU A 453 8.02 -25.89 -4.87
C GLU A 453 7.63 -25.56 -6.31
N ASN A 454 7.77 -26.55 -7.20
CA ASN A 454 7.22 -26.55 -8.56
C ASN A 454 7.48 -25.25 -9.33
N SER A 455 8.71 -24.77 -9.32
CA SER A 455 9.04 -23.43 -9.81
C SER A 455 10.13 -23.47 -10.89
N LEU A 456 10.02 -22.54 -11.85
CA LEU A 456 10.97 -22.37 -12.94
C LEU A 456 11.49 -20.93 -12.97
N PHE A 457 12.82 -20.80 -12.96
CA PHE A 457 13.52 -19.52 -13.09
C PHE A 457 14.46 -19.58 -14.31
N VAL A 458 14.25 -18.68 -15.27
CA VAL A 458 15.18 -18.39 -16.36
C VAL A 458 15.82 -17.04 -16.05
N CYS A 459 17.11 -17.02 -15.71
CA CYS A 459 17.77 -15.87 -15.11
C CYS A 459 19.26 -15.78 -15.52
N ASP A 460 19.90 -14.68 -15.15
CA ASP A 460 21.34 -14.56 -15.41
C ASP A 460 22.17 -15.30 -14.34
N GLU A 461 21.78 -15.22 -13.07
CA GLU A 461 22.45 -15.81 -11.92
C GLU A 461 21.51 -16.73 -11.15
N GLY A 462 22.06 -17.75 -10.49
CA GLY A 462 21.30 -18.72 -9.72
C GLY A 462 20.75 -18.22 -8.39
N ALA A 463 20.64 -19.11 -7.43
CA ALA A 463 20.27 -18.77 -6.05
C ALA A 463 21.53 -18.46 -5.23
N ASP A 464 21.43 -17.47 -4.34
CA ASP A 464 22.49 -17.07 -3.43
C ASP A 464 21.91 -16.88 -2.03
N MET A 465 22.35 -17.69 -1.07
CA MET A 465 21.74 -17.77 0.26
C MET A 465 22.76 -17.63 1.37
N HIS A 466 22.47 -16.72 2.30
CA HIS A 466 23.32 -16.44 3.47
C HIS A 466 22.49 -16.46 4.74
N TYR A 467 23.03 -17.03 5.82
CA TYR A 467 22.39 -17.11 7.14
C TYR A 467 20.94 -17.60 7.05
N ALA A 468 20.77 -18.83 6.54
CA ALA A 468 19.47 -19.45 6.37
C ALA A 468 19.43 -20.85 6.99
N LYS A 469 18.25 -21.34 7.38
CA LYS A 469 18.07 -22.69 7.92
C LYS A 469 16.75 -23.31 7.50
N ASN A 470 16.72 -24.65 7.40
CA ASN A 470 15.52 -25.41 7.02
C ASN A 470 14.93 -24.92 5.68
N ILE A 471 15.74 -24.80 4.65
CA ILE A 471 15.32 -24.41 3.32
C ILE A 471 15.08 -25.67 2.48
N THR A 472 13.93 -25.77 1.88
CA THR A 472 13.58 -26.90 0.99
C THR A 472 13.20 -26.40 -0.40
N PHE A 473 13.93 -26.86 -1.41
CA PHE A 473 13.56 -26.72 -2.81
C PHE A 473 13.02 -28.07 -3.29
N LYS A 474 11.81 -28.10 -3.82
CA LYS A 474 11.16 -29.30 -4.31
C LYS A 474 10.67 -29.09 -5.74
N ASN A 475 11.20 -29.84 -6.69
CA ASN A 475 10.92 -29.67 -8.12
C ASN A 475 11.16 -28.20 -8.56
N VAL A 476 12.33 -27.65 -8.22
CA VAL A 476 12.74 -26.26 -8.57
C VAL A 476 13.78 -26.32 -9.69
N LYS A 477 13.49 -25.66 -10.79
CA LYS A 477 14.41 -25.54 -11.94
C LYS A 477 14.95 -24.12 -12.03
N ILE A 478 16.26 -23.97 -11.92
CA ILE A 478 16.98 -22.71 -12.14
C ILE A 478 17.85 -22.88 -13.38
N GLN A 479 17.54 -22.11 -14.40
CA GLN A 479 18.28 -22.04 -15.68
C GLN A 479 19.04 -20.70 -15.71
N GLN A 480 20.22 -20.71 -15.10
CA GLN A 480 21.09 -19.53 -15.06
C GLN A 480 22.04 -19.50 -16.27
N LYS A 481 22.42 -18.29 -16.69
CA LYS A 481 23.37 -18.07 -17.79
C LYS A 481 24.82 -18.09 -17.32
N ARG A 482 25.09 -17.76 -16.05
CA ARG A 482 26.42 -17.65 -15.48
C ARG A 482 26.46 -17.99 -13.98
N GLY A 483 27.64 -18.38 -13.52
CA GLY A 483 27.88 -18.74 -12.12
C GLY A 483 27.27 -20.09 -11.71
N GLU A 484 27.34 -20.37 -10.45
CA GLU A 484 26.78 -21.58 -9.86
C GLU A 484 25.25 -21.49 -9.78
N ARG A 485 24.59 -22.65 -9.88
CA ARG A 485 23.13 -22.74 -9.77
C ARG A 485 22.64 -22.34 -8.37
N ILE A 486 23.39 -22.73 -7.34
CA ILE A 486 23.11 -22.41 -5.95
C ILE A 486 24.43 -22.16 -5.23
N THR A 487 24.56 -20.97 -4.62
CA THR A 487 25.65 -20.64 -3.69
C THR A 487 25.08 -20.50 -2.28
N MET A 488 25.82 -20.93 -1.28
CA MET A 488 25.40 -20.93 0.11
C MET A 488 26.54 -20.57 1.06
N ALA A 489 26.28 -19.68 2.02
CA ALA A 489 27.16 -19.39 3.13
C ALA A 489 26.36 -19.36 4.43
N ASP A 490 26.78 -20.10 5.45
CA ASP A 490 26.07 -20.23 6.74
C ASP A 490 24.63 -20.72 6.61
N VAL A 491 24.39 -21.66 5.67
CA VAL A 491 23.08 -22.29 5.48
C VAL A 491 23.06 -23.66 6.14
N LYS A 492 22.05 -23.91 6.98
CA LYS A 492 21.84 -25.20 7.68
C LYS A 492 20.58 -25.89 7.20
N ASN A 493 20.65 -27.22 7.05
CA ASN A 493 19.51 -28.06 6.64
C ASN A 493 18.87 -27.62 5.32
N PHE A 494 19.69 -27.38 4.28
CA PHE A 494 19.21 -27.25 2.90
C PHE A 494 18.84 -28.63 2.37
N LYS A 495 17.69 -28.74 1.73
CA LYS A 495 17.20 -29.96 1.06
C LYS A 495 16.73 -29.63 -0.35
N GLU A 496 17.18 -30.45 -1.30
CA GLU A 496 16.65 -30.47 -2.66
C GLU A 496 16.00 -31.83 -2.94
N LYS A 497 14.77 -31.80 -3.49
CA LYS A 497 13.98 -33.01 -3.72
C LYS A 497 13.37 -33.00 -5.13
#